data_54b3421defd45a835e41b172b32c794a
#
_entry.id   54b3421defd45a835e41b172b32c794a
#
_cell.length_a   1.000
_cell.length_b   1.000
_cell.length_c   1.000
_cell.angle_alpha   90.00
_cell.angle_beta   90.00
_cell.angle_gamma   90.00
#
_symmetry.space_group_name_H-M   'P 1'
#
loop_
_entity.id
_entity.type
_entity.pdbx_description
1 polymer ?
#
loop_
_entity_poly.entity_id
_entity_poly.type
_entity_poly.pdbx_seq_one_letter_code
_entity_poly.pdbx_strand_id
1 'polypeptide(L)'
;MLNGYQIIDADSHVFEPPDMWATYLEPAFKSYAPTPDLRIGGEKITHKISDEVRIEGAKQIAQAHPWSFLSGFDSESHVRAMLQMGVDIAFVYPTYGLWILAVDAMEAQLAGAFTRAYNNWLRDFCSYDSQRLRGVGAINLHAPEEMVPELHRIAEFGWKAVYLRPNPIKGRLLSDSAYEPFWTECEALGIAVGLHEATHGRLPTAGSERFNTRFSLHACSHPMEQMMAMLALIEGGVLERHPQLRVGFLESGCGWLPYWLWRMDEEYENLYWEVKDNVKMKPSEYFRRQCFIEIEPSEPYLTQIIEYVGSDNLLFGSDYPHMDHKPDVVEEAVALQEKLGADVVRKILWDNPVRFYGLESI
;
A
#
# COMPACT_ATOMS: atom_id res chain seq x y z
N MET A 1 14.38 -16.94 -4.03
CA MET A 1 13.81 -18.30 -3.84
C MET A 1 14.28 -18.86 -2.50
N LEU A 2 13.35 -19.26 -1.64
CA LEU A 2 13.64 -19.83 -0.32
C LEU A 2 12.93 -21.18 -0.17
N ASN A 3 13.64 -22.22 0.24
CA ASN A 3 13.09 -23.58 0.47
C ASN A 3 12.23 -24.15 -0.68
N GLY A 4 12.55 -23.77 -1.92
CA GLY A 4 11.82 -24.22 -3.13
C GLY A 4 10.65 -23.33 -3.54
N TYR A 5 10.31 -22.30 -2.76
CA TYR A 5 9.30 -21.31 -3.12
C TYR A 5 9.92 -20.14 -3.91
N GLN A 6 9.24 -19.72 -4.96
CA GLN A 6 9.41 -18.39 -5.54
C GLN A 6 8.59 -17.41 -4.71
N ILE A 7 9.11 -16.20 -4.51
CA ILE A 7 8.53 -15.24 -3.58
C ILE A 7 8.43 -13.86 -4.24
N ILE A 8 7.21 -13.37 -4.30
CA ILE A 8 6.90 -11.97 -4.60
C ILE A 8 6.56 -11.28 -3.29
N ASP A 9 7.34 -10.29 -2.95
CA ASP A 9 7.05 -9.34 -1.88
C ASP A 9 6.08 -8.30 -2.42
N ALA A 10 4.84 -8.36 -1.98
CA ALA A 10 3.78 -7.49 -2.46
C ALA A 10 3.77 -6.12 -1.78
N ASP A 11 4.56 -5.94 -0.73
CA ASP A 11 4.66 -4.69 0.02
C ASP A 11 6.07 -4.52 0.59
N SER A 12 6.92 -3.89 -0.19
CA SER A 12 8.27 -3.49 0.18
C SER A 12 8.42 -1.98 0.04
N HIS A 13 9.26 -1.33 0.83
CA HIS A 13 9.35 0.12 0.88
C HIS A 13 10.73 0.66 0.54
N VAL A 14 10.75 1.89 0.03
CA VAL A 14 11.96 2.70 -0.07
C VAL A 14 11.98 3.78 1.00
N PHE A 15 13.18 4.13 1.48
CA PHE A 15 13.39 5.42 2.14
C PHE A 15 13.88 6.42 1.09
N GLU A 16 13.04 7.39 0.74
CA GLU A 16 13.41 8.43 -0.20
C GLU A 16 14.51 9.31 0.41
N PRO A 17 15.70 9.42 -0.25
CA PRO A 17 16.77 10.23 0.29
C PRO A 17 16.37 11.72 0.35
N PRO A 18 16.80 12.46 1.37
CA PRO A 18 16.35 13.85 1.57
C PRO A 18 16.59 14.80 0.39
N ASP A 19 17.63 14.56 -0.39
CA ASP A 19 18.01 15.36 -1.56
C ASP A 19 17.25 15.00 -2.83
N MET A 20 16.56 13.85 -2.84
CA MET A 20 15.74 13.40 -3.95
C MET A 20 14.68 14.43 -4.33
N TRP A 21 13.96 14.98 -3.36
CA TRP A 21 12.91 15.96 -3.62
C TRP A 21 13.44 17.23 -4.29
N ALA A 22 14.57 17.76 -3.81
CA ALA A 22 15.21 18.93 -4.42
C ALA A 22 15.71 18.64 -5.84
N THR A 23 16.06 17.39 -6.13
CA THR A 23 16.55 16.95 -7.44
C THR A 23 15.42 16.79 -8.44
N TYR A 24 14.36 16.07 -8.07
CA TYR A 24 13.29 15.65 -8.99
C TYR A 24 12.08 16.58 -9.03
N LEU A 25 11.88 17.46 -8.04
CA LEU A 25 10.86 18.48 -8.12
C LEU A 25 11.10 19.45 -9.30
N GLU A 26 10.03 19.80 -9.97
CA GLU A 26 10.02 20.81 -11.03
C GLU A 26 10.55 22.15 -10.49
N PRO A 27 11.25 22.97 -11.31
CA PRO A 27 11.89 24.21 -10.84
C PRO A 27 10.97 25.15 -10.05
N ALA A 28 9.70 25.24 -10.44
CA ALA A 28 8.69 26.09 -9.77
C ALA A 28 8.38 25.63 -8.32
N PHE A 29 8.62 24.36 -7.98
CA PHE A 29 8.27 23.76 -6.70
C PHE A 29 9.48 23.41 -5.83
N LYS A 30 10.72 23.63 -6.29
CA LYS A 30 11.94 23.27 -5.55
C LYS A 30 12.04 23.89 -4.17
N SER A 31 11.48 25.09 -3.97
CA SER A 31 11.44 25.74 -2.66
C SER A 31 10.56 25.03 -1.64
N TYR A 32 9.71 24.09 -2.07
CA TYR A 32 8.87 23.25 -1.22
C TYR A 32 9.50 21.89 -0.89
N ALA A 33 10.72 21.60 -1.37
CA ALA A 33 11.41 20.37 -1.02
C ALA A 33 11.41 20.17 0.51
N PRO A 34 11.02 18.98 1.02
CA PRO A 34 10.96 18.70 2.44
C PRO A 34 12.34 18.90 3.10
N THR A 35 12.33 19.48 4.28
CA THR A 35 13.54 19.55 5.11
C THR A 35 13.84 18.20 5.76
N PRO A 36 15.07 17.95 6.25
CA PRO A 36 15.40 16.68 6.94
C PRO A 36 14.54 16.39 8.18
N ASP A 37 13.92 17.42 8.80
CA ASP A 37 12.97 17.28 9.89
C ASP A 37 11.51 17.21 9.42
N LEU A 38 11.29 16.86 8.14
CA LEU A 38 10.00 16.62 7.50
C LEU A 38 9.08 17.85 7.55
N ARG A 39 9.55 19.01 7.04
CA ARG A 39 8.73 20.22 6.85
C ARG A 39 8.64 20.58 5.38
N ILE A 40 7.47 21.06 5.00
CA ILE A 40 7.19 21.68 3.71
C ILE A 40 6.69 23.10 4.00
N GLY A 41 7.31 24.12 3.41
CA GLY A 41 6.91 25.52 3.65
C GLY A 41 6.99 25.93 5.14
N GLY A 42 7.86 25.29 5.93
CA GLY A 42 8.00 25.54 7.37
C GLY A 42 7.05 24.72 8.27
N GLU A 43 6.04 24.04 7.70
CA GLU A 43 5.11 23.21 8.47
C GLU A 43 5.51 21.74 8.45
N LYS A 44 5.42 21.07 9.62
CA LYS A 44 5.65 19.61 9.70
C LYS A 44 4.59 18.88 8.85
N ILE A 45 5.03 17.89 8.06
CA ILE A 45 4.12 17.02 7.27
C ILE A 45 3.57 15.85 8.09
N THR A 46 4.12 15.59 9.28
CA THR A 46 3.66 14.54 10.19
C THR A 46 2.88 15.13 11.37
N HIS A 47 1.96 14.33 11.89
CA HIS A 47 1.09 14.67 13.02
C HIS A 47 1.34 13.73 14.19
N LYS A 48 1.46 14.29 15.42
CA LYS A 48 1.58 13.52 16.69
C LYS A 48 2.74 12.51 16.74
N ILE A 49 3.82 12.72 16.01
CA ILE A 49 5.05 11.94 16.17
C ILE A 49 6.06 12.76 17.00
N SER A 50 6.57 12.20 18.08
CA SER A 50 7.65 12.82 18.86
C SER A 50 9.01 12.53 18.25
N ASP A 51 10.00 13.41 18.56
CA ASP A 51 11.37 13.17 18.12
C ASP A 51 11.97 11.90 18.74
N GLU A 52 11.53 11.52 19.95
CA GLU A 52 11.93 10.27 20.62
C GLU A 52 11.50 9.05 19.82
N VAL A 53 10.24 8.99 19.35
CA VAL A 53 9.71 7.90 18.53
C VAL A 53 10.49 7.81 17.21
N ARG A 54 10.78 8.96 16.58
CA ARG A 54 11.55 9.00 15.33
C ARG A 54 12.98 8.50 15.51
N ILE A 55 13.66 8.94 16.58
CA ILE A 55 15.05 8.53 16.88
C ILE A 55 15.10 7.04 17.21
N GLU A 56 14.16 6.55 18.02
CA GLU A 56 14.11 5.13 18.39
C GLU A 56 13.82 4.24 17.17
N GLY A 57 12.87 4.62 16.32
CA GLY A 57 12.60 3.92 15.05
C GLY A 57 13.84 3.85 14.16
N ALA A 58 14.55 4.98 13.97
CA ALA A 58 15.78 5.02 13.17
C ALA A 58 16.89 4.11 13.74
N LYS A 59 17.00 4.00 15.07
CA LYS A 59 17.95 3.08 15.70
C LYS A 59 17.59 1.62 15.46
N GLN A 60 16.30 1.26 15.59
CA GLN A 60 15.84 -0.10 15.35
C GLN A 60 16.07 -0.51 13.89
N ILE A 61 15.75 0.36 12.94
CA ILE A 61 16.03 0.14 11.51
C ILE A 61 17.52 -0.04 11.25
N ALA A 62 18.38 0.83 11.83
CA ALA A 62 19.83 0.72 11.68
C ALA A 62 20.40 -0.57 12.28
N GLN A 63 19.81 -1.09 13.37
CA GLN A 63 20.19 -2.35 13.99
C GLN A 63 19.73 -3.55 13.17
N ALA A 64 18.51 -3.52 12.65
CA ALA A 64 17.95 -4.59 11.83
C ALA A 64 18.64 -4.68 10.44
N HIS A 65 18.96 -3.52 9.84
CA HIS A 65 19.48 -3.42 8.48
C HIS A 65 20.77 -2.58 8.39
N PRO A 66 21.87 -2.97 9.10
CA PRO A 66 23.06 -2.13 9.24
C PRO A 66 23.73 -1.79 7.90
N TRP A 67 23.76 -2.75 6.98
CA TRP A 67 24.32 -2.52 5.65
C TRP A 67 23.48 -1.54 4.84
N SER A 68 22.18 -1.77 4.72
CA SER A 68 21.27 -0.88 3.98
C SER A 68 21.24 0.52 4.56
N PHE A 69 21.29 0.62 5.89
CA PHE A 69 21.39 1.92 6.58
C PHE A 69 22.68 2.69 6.21
N LEU A 70 23.82 2.01 6.19
CA LEU A 70 25.09 2.61 5.80
C LEU A 70 25.16 3.01 4.31
N SER A 71 24.46 2.27 3.46
CA SER A 71 24.33 2.56 2.02
C SER A 71 23.22 3.58 1.71
N GLY A 72 22.51 4.11 2.73
CA GLY A 72 21.40 5.04 2.55
C GLY A 72 20.18 4.43 1.91
N PHE A 73 19.96 3.11 2.05
CA PHE A 73 18.88 2.35 1.45
C PHE A 73 18.77 2.51 -0.07
N ASP A 74 19.93 2.54 -0.74
CA ASP A 74 20.00 2.63 -2.20
C ASP A 74 19.49 1.33 -2.89
N SER A 75 19.32 1.39 -4.19
CA SER A 75 18.78 0.26 -4.99
C SER A 75 19.65 -1.00 -4.92
N GLU A 76 20.97 -0.87 -4.83
CA GLU A 76 21.90 -2.00 -4.68
C GLU A 76 21.67 -2.71 -3.34
N SER A 77 21.58 -1.94 -2.24
CA SER A 77 21.34 -2.47 -0.91
C SER A 77 19.96 -3.12 -0.79
N HIS A 78 18.96 -2.57 -1.49
CA HIS A 78 17.61 -3.15 -1.54
C HIS A 78 17.63 -4.53 -2.22
N VAL A 79 18.19 -4.63 -3.42
CA VAL A 79 18.33 -5.92 -4.13
C VAL A 79 19.13 -6.92 -3.30
N ARG A 80 20.19 -6.48 -2.63
CA ARG A 80 20.97 -7.35 -1.74
C ARG A 80 20.13 -7.88 -0.58
N ALA A 81 19.33 -7.03 0.06
CA ALA A 81 18.42 -7.44 1.15
C ALA A 81 17.39 -8.46 0.65
N MET A 82 16.75 -8.20 -0.51
CA MET A 82 15.83 -9.16 -1.14
C MET A 82 16.48 -10.53 -1.34
N LEU A 83 17.70 -10.56 -1.90
CA LEU A 83 18.43 -11.82 -2.14
C LEU A 83 18.77 -12.55 -0.84
N GLN A 84 19.09 -11.82 0.23
CA GLN A 84 19.37 -12.38 1.55
C GLN A 84 18.11 -13.00 2.18
N MET A 85 16.96 -12.34 2.04
CA MET A 85 15.66 -12.85 2.48
C MET A 85 15.10 -13.96 1.59
N GLY A 86 15.64 -14.15 0.38
CA GLY A 86 15.13 -15.12 -0.59
C GLY A 86 13.95 -14.62 -1.43
N VAL A 87 13.69 -13.30 -1.44
CA VAL A 87 12.68 -12.64 -2.27
C VAL A 87 13.15 -12.55 -3.71
N ASP A 88 12.32 -12.94 -4.66
CA ASP A 88 12.62 -12.93 -6.09
C ASP A 88 12.21 -11.61 -6.76
N ILE A 89 11.05 -11.06 -6.40
CA ILE A 89 10.49 -9.80 -6.91
C ILE A 89 9.93 -9.00 -5.74
N ALA A 90 10.14 -7.70 -5.70
CA ALA A 90 9.53 -6.78 -4.74
C ALA A 90 8.75 -5.68 -5.46
N PHE A 91 7.54 -5.43 -5.01
CA PHE A 91 6.76 -4.25 -5.37
C PHE A 91 7.05 -3.14 -4.36
N VAL A 92 7.56 -2.01 -4.86
CA VAL A 92 8.21 -1.00 -4.04
C VAL A 92 7.32 0.22 -3.85
N TYR A 93 6.91 0.44 -2.61
CA TYR A 93 6.06 1.53 -2.14
C TYR A 93 6.91 2.66 -1.51
N PRO A 94 6.37 3.87 -1.37
CA PRO A 94 7.06 4.96 -0.67
C PRO A 94 6.99 4.83 0.85
N THR A 95 7.86 5.52 1.54
CA THR A 95 7.75 5.80 2.99
C THR A 95 7.37 7.26 3.23
N TYR A 96 8.24 8.20 2.87
CA TYR A 96 7.97 9.63 3.08
C TYR A 96 6.93 10.18 2.10
N GLY A 97 6.82 9.62 0.91
CA GLY A 97 5.77 9.94 -0.06
C GLY A 97 4.37 9.72 0.49
N LEU A 98 4.18 8.68 1.31
CA LEU A 98 2.91 8.42 2.02
C LEU A 98 2.50 9.57 2.94
N TRP A 99 3.46 10.18 3.66
CA TRP A 99 3.18 11.33 4.54
C TRP A 99 3.05 12.64 3.76
N ILE A 100 3.84 12.83 2.70
CA ILE A 100 3.81 14.05 1.87
C ILE A 100 2.43 14.19 1.21
N LEU A 101 1.97 13.14 0.53
CA LEU A 101 0.67 13.12 -0.14
C LEU A 101 -0.52 13.01 0.83
N ALA A 102 -0.26 12.79 2.13
CA ALA A 102 -1.23 12.82 3.21
C ALA A 102 -1.43 14.21 3.86
N VAL A 103 -0.93 15.27 3.26
CA VAL A 103 -1.21 16.63 3.72
C VAL A 103 -2.48 17.12 3.04
N ASP A 104 -3.63 16.98 3.72
CA ASP A 104 -4.96 17.29 3.16
C ASP A 104 -5.07 18.71 2.62
N ALA A 105 -4.48 19.69 3.32
CA ALA A 105 -4.49 21.10 2.92
C ALA A 105 -3.57 21.44 1.75
N MET A 106 -2.77 20.48 1.24
CA MET A 106 -1.82 20.74 0.15
C MET A 106 -2.55 21.23 -1.10
N GLU A 107 -1.97 22.22 -1.78
CA GLU A 107 -2.43 22.68 -3.09
C GLU A 107 -2.28 21.57 -4.13
N ALA A 108 -3.30 21.38 -4.97
CA ALA A 108 -3.38 20.31 -5.94
C ALA A 108 -2.16 20.23 -6.88
N GLN A 109 -1.69 21.37 -7.37
CA GLN A 109 -0.52 21.46 -8.26
C GLN A 109 0.78 21.05 -7.54
N LEU A 110 0.92 21.41 -6.26
CA LEU A 110 2.07 21.01 -5.45
C LEU A 110 2.04 19.51 -5.18
N ALA A 111 0.88 18.94 -4.84
CA ALA A 111 0.71 17.50 -4.68
C ALA A 111 1.06 16.75 -5.98
N GLY A 112 0.63 17.25 -7.14
CA GLY A 112 0.99 16.71 -8.44
C GLY A 112 2.50 16.76 -8.71
N ALA A 113 3.17 17.85 -8.34
CA ALA A 113 4.61 17.97 -8.47
C ALA A 113 5.36 16.94 -7.60
N PHE A 114 4.92 16.72 -6.36
CA PHE A 114 5.48 15.67 -5.49
C PHE A 114 5.22 14.27 -6.05
N THR A 115 4.02 14.01 -6.56
CA THR A 115 3.67 12.74 -7.21
C THR A 115 4.61 12.43 -8.37
N ARG A 116 4.80 13.39 -9.28
CA ARG A 116 5.69 13.23 -10.44
C ARG A 116 7.16 13.10 -10.03
N ALA A 117 7.60 13.86 -9.04
CA ALA A 117 8.97 13.77 -8.52
C ALA A 117 9.26 12.37 -7.95
N TYR A 118 8.36 11.84 -7.12
CA TYR A 118 8.48 10.48 -6.59
C TYR A 118 8.51 9.45 -7.71
N ASN A 119 7.55 9.47 -8.63
CA ASN A 119 7.48 8.49 -9.71
C ASN A 119 8.71 8.51 -10.63
N ASN A 120 9.27 9.69 -10.90
CA ASN A 120 10.50 9.82 -11.69
C ASN A 120 11.70 9.22 -10.95
N TRP A 121 11.83 9.53 -9.67
CA TRP A 121 12.91 9.00 -8.84
C TRP A 121 12.81 7.48 -8.68
N LEU A 122 11.62 6.98 -8.37
CA LEU A 122 11.41 5.53 -8.21
C LEU A 122 11.70 4.77 -9.51
N ARG A 123 11.39 5.36 -10.67
CA ARG A 123 11.76 4.77 -11.95
C ARG A 123 13.28 4.61 -12.06
N ASP A 124 14.04 5.64 -11.69
CA ASP A 124 15.50 5.58 -11.74
C ASP A 124 16.04 4.59 -10.69
N PHE A 125 15.45 4.54 -9.49
CA PHE A 125 15.76 3.56 -8.46
C PHE A 125 15.54 2.12 -8.94
N CYS A 126 14.37 1.80 -9.48
CA CYS A 126 14.03 0.47 -9.97
C CYS A 126 14.82 0.08 -11.23
N SER A 127 15.40 1.03 -11.96
CA SER A 127 16.20 0.75 -13.16
C SER A 127 17.49 -0.03 -12.86
N TYR A 128 17.95 -0.05 -11.61
CA TYR A 128 19.11 -0.84 -11.18
C TYR A 128 18.93 -2.34 -11.46
N ASP A 129 17.74 -2.88 -11.13
CA ASP A 129 17.32 -4.24 -11.49
C ASP A 129 15.81 -4.28 -11.71
N SER A 130 15.35 -3.88 -12.87
CA SER A 130 13.93 -3.79 -13.20
C SER A 130 13.21 -5.14 -13.31
N GLN A 131 13.93 -6.26 -13.24
CA GLN A 131 13.34 -7.59 -13.16
C GLN A 131 12.92 -7.92 -11.72
N ARG A 132 13.65 -7.39 -10.72
CA ARG A 132 13.42 -7.64 -9.31
C ARG A 132 12.65 -6.51 -8.63
N LEU A 133 13.00 -5.26 -8.92
CA LEU A 133 12.37 -4.07 -8.33
C LEU A 133 11.23 -3.60 -9.24
N ARG A 134 10.01 -3.69 -8.77
CA ARG A 134 8.79 -3.25 -9.47
C ARG A 134 8.24 -2.00 -8.79
N GLY A 135 8.28 -0.87 -9.47
CA GLY A 135 7.76 0.37 -8.91
C GLY A 135 6.24 0.36 -8.80
N VAL A 136 5.75 0.89 -7.68
CA VAL A 136 4.34 1.19 -7.45
C VAL A 136 4.17 2.70 -7.52
N GLY A 137 3.42 3.18 -8.51
CA GLY A 137 3.31 4.60 -8.80
C GLY A 137 2.40 5.33 -7.81
N ALA A 138 2.79 6.54 -7.43
CA ALA A 138 1.94 7.46 -6.69
C ALA A 138 0.89 8.11 -7.61
N ILE A 139 -0.31 8.37 -7.07
CA ILE A 139 -1.40 9.07 -7.76
C ILE A 139 -1.86 10.27 -6.92
N ASN A 140 -2.07 11.41 -7.56
CA ASN A 140 -2.50 12.65 -6.93
C ASN A 140 -4.01 12.69 -6.65
N LEU A 141 -4.44 12.28 -5.45
CA LEU A 141 -5.85 12.36 -5.03
C LEU A 141 -6.37 13.80 -4.79
N HIS A 142 -5.47 14.81 -4.70
CA HIS A 142 -5.88 16.21 -4.53
C HIS A 142 -6.46 16.82 -5.82
N ALA A 143 -6.09 16.27 -7.00
CA ALA A 143 -6.51 16.71 -8.32
C ALA A 143 -7.00 15.52 -9.17
N PRO A 144 -8.29 15.17 -9.11
CA PRO A 144 -8.84 14.04 -9.87
C PRO A 144 -8.53 14.09 -11.37
N GLU A 145 -8.48 15.30 -11.95
CA GLU A 145 -8.17 15.53 -13.35
C GLU A 145 -6.73 15.18 -13.76
N GLU A 146 -5.80 15.10 -12.80
CA GLU A 146 -4.41 14.69 -13.04
C GLU A 146 -4.21 13.18 -12.93
N MET A 147 -5.16 12.42 -12.37
CA MET A 147 -4.98 11.00 -12.03
C MET A 147 -4.79 10.15 -13.29
N VAL A 148 -5.64 10.30 -14.31
CA VAL A 148 -5.55 9.52 -15.56
C VAL A 148 -4.29 9.84 -16.36
N PRO A 149 -3.91 11.12 -16.59
CA PRO A 149 -2.63 11.46 -17.22
C PRO A 149 -1.42 10.84 -16.52
N GLU A 150 -1.39 10.86 -15.18
CA GLU A 150 -0.28 10.25 -14.42
C GLU A 150 -0.31 8.72 -14.50
N LEU A 151 -1.49 8.10 -14.51
CA LEU A 151 -1.64 6.66 -14.68
C LEU A 151 -1.08 6.18 -16.03
N HIS A 152 -1.34 6.93 -17.12
CA HIS A 152 -0.77 6.64 -18.44
C HIS A 152 0.76 6.73 -18.42
N ARG A 153 1.31 7.76 -17.77
CA ARG A 153 2.75 7.91 -17.63
C ARG A 153 3.39 6.75 -16.84
N ILE A 154 2.72 6.29 -15.78
CA ILE A 154 3.14 5.10 -15.01
C ILE A 154 3.09 3.83 -15.88
N ALA A 155 2.05 3.68 -16.71
CA ALA A 155 1.94 2.57 -17.66
C ALA A 155 3.08 2.59 -18.69
N GLU A 156 3.51 3.78 -19.15
CA GLU A 156 4.68 3.93 -20.05
C GLU A 156 6.01 3.50 -19.40
N PHE A 157 6.11 3.57 -18.06
CA PHE A 157 7.25 3.00 -17.33
C PHE A 157 7.24 1.46 -17.31
N GLY A 158 6.16 0.84 -17.77
CA GLY A 158 5.94 -0.61 -17.70
C GLY A 158 5.48 -1.10 -16.34
N TRP A 159 5.08 -0.19 -15.46
CA TRP A 159 4.60 -0.57 -14.12
C TRP A 159 3.17 -1.10 -14.15
N LYS A 160 2.87 -1.99 -13.22
CA LYS A 160 1.60 -2.73 -13.13
C LYS A 160 0.78 -2.38 -11.89
N ALA A 161 1.25 -1.43 -11.10
CA ALA A 161 0.57 -1.04 -9.87
C ALA A 161 0.72 0.45 -9.57
N VAL A 162 -0.28 0.98 -8.90
CA VAL A 162 -0.28 2.28 -8.25
C VAL A 162 -0.76 2.14 -6.81
N TYR A 163 -0.43 3.11 -5.96
CA TYR A 163 -0.97 3.16 -4.62
C TYR A 163 -1.84 4.39 -4.40
N LEU A 164 -2.84 4.23 -3.54
CA LEU A 164 -3.66 5.29 -3.00
C LEU A 164 -3.70 5.21 -1.47
N ARG A 165 -3.95 6.35 -0.84
CA ARG A 165 -4.31 6.37 0.59
C ARG A 165 -5.74 5.87 0.77
N PRO A 166 -6.04 5.04 1.80
CA PRO A 166 -7.41 4.64 2.12
C PRO A 166 -8.26 5.79 2.66
N ASN A 167 -7.61 6.80 3.27
CA ASN A 167 -8.26 7.96 3.89
C ASN A 167 -8.89 8.91 2.87
N PRO A 168 -9.98 9.59 3.21
CA PRO A 168 -10.49 10.68 2.40
C PRO A 168 -9.46 11.80 2.21
N ILE A 169 -9.32 12.33 1.00
CA ILE A 169 -8.50 13.50 0.68
C ILE A 169 -9.41 14.61 0.18
N LYS A 170 -9.28 15.81 0.73
CA LYS A 170 -10.20 16.94 0.43
C LYS A 170 -11.67 16.56 0.67
N GLY A 171 -11.92 15.70 1.67
CA GLY A 171 -13.26 15.21 1.98
C GLY A 171 -13.86 14.21 0.98
N ARG A 172 -13.09 13.76 -0.03
CA ARG A 172 -13.54 12.77 -1.02
C ARG A 172 -13.20 11.36 -0.56
N LEU A 173 -14.20 10.51 -0.50
CA LEU A 173 -14.02 9.06 -0.36
C LEU A 173 -13.47 8.48 -1.68
N LEU A 174 -12.90 7.28 -1.62
CA LEU A 174 -12.43 6.58 -2.83
C LEU A 174 -13.55 6.29 -3.84
N SER A 175 -14.81 6.32 -3.41
CA SER A 175 -15.99 6.18 -4.26
C SER A 175 -16.51 7.50 -4.84
N ASP A 176 -15.85 8.63 -4.58
CA ASP A 176 -16.27 9.91 -5.15
C ASP A 176 -16.29 9.85 -6.68
N SER A 177 -17.36 10.38 -7.29
CA SER A 177 -17.55 10.35 -8.74
C SER A 177 -16.43 11.06 -9.52
N ALA A 178 -15.70 11.98 -8.90
CA ALA A 178 -14.54 12.61 -9.51
C ALA A 178 -13.41 11.62 -9.81
N TYR A 179 -13.36 10.47 -9.11
CA TYR A 179 -12.36 9.42 -9.32
C TYR A 179 -12.81 8.34 -10.32
N GLU A 180 -14.05 8.39 -10.82
CA GLU A 180 -14.58 7.40 -11.76
C GLU A 180 -13.74 7.19 -13.02
N PRO A 181 -13.22 8.27 -13.69
CA PRO A 181 -12.34 8.10 -14.85
C PRO A 181 -11.06 7.33 -14.53
N PHE A 182 -10.53 7.50 -13.31
CA PHE A 182 -9.33 6.78 -12.87
C PHE A 182 -9.61 5.29 -12.67
N TRP A 183 -10.73 4.91 -12.04
CA TRP A 183 -11.11 3.51 -11.87
C TRP A 183 -11.33 2.81 -13.21
N THR A 184 -12.01 3.48 -14.13
CA THR A 184 -12.20 2.99 -15.50
C THR A 184 -10.87 2.71 -16.18
N GLU A 185 -9.93 3.62 -16.06
CA GLU A 185 -8.63 3.51 -16.74
C GLU A 185 -7.72 2.47 -16.07
N CYS A 186 -7.75 2.33 -14.73
CA CYS A 186 -7.05 1.25 -14.02
C CYS A 186 -7.50 -0.13 -14.53
N GLU A 187 -8.83 -0.32 -14.66
CA GLU A 187 -9.39 -1.56 -15.20
C GLU A 187 -8.95 -1.79 -16.66
N ALA A 188 -9.05 -0.77 -17.51
CA ALA A 188 -8.69 -0.86 -18.93
C ALA A 188 -7.22 -1.20 -19.16
N LEU A 189 -6.32 -0.62 -18.38
CA LEU A 189 -4.87 -0.86 -18.45
C LEU A 189 -4.42 -2.10 -17.68
N GLY A 190 -5.33 -2.71 -16.89
CA GLY A 190 -5.00 -3.82 -16.01
C GLY A 190 -3.99 -3.45 -14.93
N ILE A 191 -4.01 -2.20 -14.43
CA ILE A 191 -3.15 -1.72 -13.34
C ILE A 191 -3.84 -2.00 -12.01
N ALA A 192 -3.14 -2.67 -11.11
CA ALA A 192 -3.59 -2.94 -9.75
C ALA A 192 -3.50 -1.69 -8.86
N VAL A 193 -4.40 -1.58 -7.90
CA VAL A 193 -4.40 -0.48 -6.93
C VAL A 193 -4.15 -1.02 -5.53
N GLY A 194 -3.00 -0.69 -4.95
CA GLY A 194 -2.69 -0.94 -3.54
C GLY A 194 -3.23 0.21 -2.68
N LEU A 195 -4.01 -0.11 -1.66
CA LEU A 195 -4.40 0.84 -0.63
C LEU A 195 -3.41 0.73 0.52
N HIS A 196 -2.72 1.84 0.81
CA HIS A 196 -1.67 1.86 1.81
C HIS A 196 -1.82 3.06 2.74
N GLU A 197 -1.95 2.78 4.04
CA GLU A 197 -2.02 3.80 5.10
C GLU A 197 -0.59 4.16 5.55
N ALA A 198 -0.43 5.26 6.26
CA ALA A 198 0.77 5.60 7.01
C ALA A 198 0.37 6.42 8.24
N THR A 199 0.60 5.86 9.41
CA THR A 199 0.36 6.51 10.69
C THR A 199 1.07 7.87 10.75
N HIS A 200 0.50 8.84 11.43
CA HIS A 200 1.03 10.21 11.56
C HIS A 200 0.91 11.10 10.31
N GLY A 201 0.22 10.70 9.24
CA GLY A 201 -0.15 11.61 8.16
C GLY A 201 -1.02 12.78 8.66
N ARG A 202 -1.02 13.91 7.94
CA ARG A 202 -1.88 15.07 8.25
C ARG A 202 -3.23 14.98 7.55
N LEU A 203 -3.79 13.78 7.51
CA LEU A 203 -5.17 13.49 7.15
C LEU A 203 -5.99 13.22 8.41
N PRO A 204 -7.30 13.45 8.39
CA PRO A 204 -8.20 12.84 9.36
C PRO A 204 -8.04 11.31 9.27
N THR A 205 -7.59 10.70 10.36
CA THR A 205 -7.27 9.27 10.42
C THR A 205 -7.95 8.67 11.64
N ALA A 206 -8.47 7.45 11.51
CA ALA A 206 -9.15 6.74 12.58
C ALA A 206 -8.34 6.75 13.88
N GLY A 207 -8.97 7.19 14.97
CA GLY A 207 -8.36 7.31 16.30
C GLY A 207 -7.54 8.59 16.52
N SER A 208 -7.22 9.37 15.48
CA SER A 208 -6.37 10.56 15.62
C SER A 208 -6.99 11.66 16.49
N GLU A 209 -8.30 11.74 16.58
CA GLU A 209 -9.03 12.67 17.45
C GLU A 209 -9.08 12.23 18.92
N ARG A 210 -8.75 10.95 19.22
CA ARG A 210 -8.87 10.34 20.57
C ARG A 210 -7.52 10.04 21.20
N PHE A 211 -6.53 9.66 20.40
CA PHE A 211 -5.26 9.14 20.88
C PHE A 211 -4.07 10.03 20.48
N ASN A 212 -2.94 9.88 21.22
CA ASN A 212 -1.75 10.68 21.03
C ASN A 212 -0.45 9.87 21.02
N THR A 213 -0.50 8.54 21.19
CA THR A 213 0.69 7.67 21.11
C THR A 213 0.76 6.94 19.78
N ARG A 214 1.96 6.66 19.27
CA ARG A 214 2.14 5.80 18.08
C ARG A 214 1.42 4.47 18.27
N PHE A 215 1.54 3.84 19.44
CA PHE A 215 0.86 2.59 19.77
C PHE A 215 -0.64 2.63 19.43
N SER A 216 -1.36 3.64 19.96
CA SER A 216 -2.81 3.72 19.74
C SER A 216 -3.18 4.16 18.32
N LEU A 217 -2.42 5.10 17.77
CA LEU A 217 -2.66 5.61 16.41
C LEU A 217 -2.42 4.52 15.36
N HIS A 218 -1.34 3.77 15.47
CA HIS A 218 -0.99 2.70 14.56
C HIS A 218 -1.99 1.54 14.65
N ALA A 219 -2.37 1.14 15.86
CA ALA A 219 -3.36 0.09 16.08
C ALA A 219 -4.75 0.42 15.49
N CYS A 220 -5.09 1.70 15.34
CA CYS A 220 -6.36 2.14 14.74
C CYS A 220 -6.23 2.43 13.24
N SER A 221 -5.20 3.17 12.83
CA SER A 221 -5.14 3.76 11.50
C SER A 221 -5.14 2.72 10.39
N HIS A 222 -4.23 1.75 10.43
CA HIS A 222 -4.08 0.78 9.35
C HIS A 222 -5.37 -0.06 9.18
N PRO A 223 -5.84 -0.84 10.15
CA PRO A 223 -7.00 -1.70 9.91
C PRO A 223 -8.30 -0.91 9.72
N MET A 224 -8.55 0.16 10.49
CA MET A 224 -9.84 0.85 10.43
C MET A 224 -9.99 1.68 9.15
N GLU A 225 -8.93 2.32 8.67
CA GLU A 225 -8.99 3.03 7.38
C GLU A 225 -9.16 2.06 6.21
N GLN A 226 -8.52 0.89 6.24
CA GLN A 226 -8.72 -0.14 5.22
C GLN A 226 -10.15 -0.70 5.24
N MET A 227 -10.72 -0.92 6.43
CA MET A 227 -12.13 -1.32 6.58
C MET A 227 -13.08 -0.28 5.97
N MET A 228 -12.88 1.00 6.27
CA MET A 228 -13.70 2.10 5.71
C MET A 228 -13.51 2.27 4.21
N ALA A 229 -12.29 2.13 3.70
CA ALA A 229 -12.00 2.19 2.26
C ALA A 229 -12.69 1.04 1.51
N MET A 230 -12.64 -0.18 2.04
CA MET A 230 -13.35 -1.34 1.47
C MET A 230 -14.85 -1.09 1.39
N LEU A 231 -15.44 -0.59 2.47
CA LEU A 231 -16.86 -0.24 2.51
C LEU A 231 -17.19 0.83 1.47
N ALA A 232 -16.39 1.92 1.39
CA ALA A 232 -16.62 2.99 0.43
C ALA A 232 -16.60 2.50 -1.02
N LEU A 233 -15.63 1.64 -1.39
CA LEU A 233 -15.53 1.08 -2.74
C LEU A 233 -16.73 0.18 -3.09
N ILE A 234 -17.25 -0.58 -2.12
CA ILE A 234 -18.41 -1.45 -2.30
C ILE A 234 -19.71 -0.64 -2.35
N GLU A 235 -19.98 0.16 -1.31
CA GLU A 235 -21.21 0.96 -1.18
C GLU A 235 -21.37 1.96 -2.34
N GLY A 236 -20.27 2.64 -2.69
CA GLY A 236 -20.25 3.58 -3.82
C GLY A 236 -20.29 2.91 -5.19
N GLY A 237 -20.32 1.57 -5.26
CA GLY A 237 -20.49 0.79 -6.49
C GLY A 237 -19.24 0.76 -7.39
N VAL A 238 -18.07 1.18 -6.93
CA VAL A 238 -16.83 1.12 -7.72
C VAL A 238 -16.53 -0.30 -8.15
N LEU A 239 -16.58 -1.25 -7.20
CA LEU A 239 -16.30 -2.67 -7.50
C LEU A 239 -17.38 -3.30 -8.38
N GLU A 240 -18.62 -2.81 -8.35
CA GLU A 240 -19.68 -3.29 -9.25
C GLU A 240 -19.45 -2.82 -10.69
N ARG A 241 -19.12 -1.53 -10.86
CA ARG A 241 -18.90 -0.95 -12.19
C ARG A 241 -17.62 -1.42 -12.87
N HIS A 242 -16.63 -1.80 -12.08
CA HIS A 242 -15.29 -2.21 -12.55
C HIS A 242 -14.94 -3.64 -12.11
N PRO A 243 -15.59 -4.68 -12.68
CA PRO A 243 -15.44 -6.05 -12.20
C PRO A 243 -14.07 -6.69 -12.46
N GLN A 244 -13.22 -6.09 -13.30
CA GLN A 244 -11.84 -6.52 -13.56
C GLN A 244 -10.80 -5.70 -12.77
N LEU A 245 -11.23 -4.63 -12.07
CA LEU A 245 -10.35 -3.84 -11.20
C LEU A 245 -9.83 -4.71 -10.06
N ARG A 246 -8.53 -4.61 -9.76
CA ARG A 246 -7.89 -5.33 -8.66
C ARG A 246 -7.45 -4.35 -7.59
N VAL A 247 -7.93 -4.54 -6.37
CA VAL A 247 -7.63 -3.69 -5.21
C VAL A 247 -7.00 -4.52 -4.10
N GLY A 248 -5.85 -4.08 -3.60
CA GLY A 248 -5.13 -4.69 -2.47
C GLY A 248 -5.22 -3.83 -1.22
N PHE A 249 -5.45 -4.45 -0.07
CA PHE A 249 -5.46 -3.83 1.25
C PHE A 249 -4.17 -4.26 1.96
N LEU A 250 -3.23 -3.32 2.13
CA LEU A 250 -1.86 -3.61 2.52
C LEU A 250 -1.56 -3.11 3.94
N GLU A 251 -0.55 -3.69 4.58
CA GLU A 251 -0.03 -3.34 5.90
C GLU A 251 -1.12 -3.18 6.98
N SER A 252 -2.09 -4.10 7.01
CA SER A 252 -3.18 -4.02 8.00
C SER A 252 -3.52 -5.35 8.66
N GLY A 253 -2.80 -6.40 8.27
CA GLY A 253 -3.13 -7.78 8.57
C GLY A 253 -4.49 -8.18 7.99
N CYS A 254 -4.86 -9.44 8.14
CA CYS A 254 -6.11 -9.97 7.63
C CYS A 254 -7.11 -10.44 8.74
N GLY A 255 -6.71 -10.33 10.01
CA GLY A 255 -7.51 -10.83 11.15
C GLY A 255 -8.88 -10.16 11.31
N TRP A 256 -9.03 -8.94 10.85
CA TRP A 256 -10.28 -8.20 10.88
C TRP A 256 -11.25 -8.58 9.74
N LEU A 257 -10.74 -9.17 8.66
CA LEU A 257 -11.49 -9.39 7.43
C LEU A 257 -12.73 -10.30 7.59
N PRO A 258 -12.66 -11.47 8.27
CA PRO A 258 -13.86 -12.32 8.43
C PRO A 258 -15.01 -11.61 9.12
N TYR A 259 -14.72 -10.85 10.20
CA TYR A 259 -15.74 -10.07 10.88
C TYR A 259 -16.33 -8.98 9.97
N TRP A 260 -15.47 -8.28 9.23
CA TRP A 260 -15.90 -7.18 8.38
C TRP A 260 -16.77 -7.64 7.21
N LEU A 261 -16.37 -8.72 6.55
CA LEU A 261 -17.17 -9.31 5.46
C LEU A 261 -18.52 -9.81 5.96
N TRP A 262 -18.53 -10.52 7.08
CA TRP A 262 -19.78 -10.95 7.70
C TRP A 262 -20.65 -9.73 8.07
N ARG A 263 -20.08 -8.71 8.69
CA ARG A 263 -20.82 -7.52 9.11
C ARG A 263 -21.43 -6.78 7.92
N MET A 264 -20.68 -6.61 6.85
CA MET A 264 -21.19 -5.96 5.63
C MET A 264 -22.28 -6.81 4.94
N ASP A 265 -22.13 -8.12 4.92
CA ASP A 265 -23.16 -9.03 4.35
C ASP A 265 -24.47 -8.96 5.14
N GLU A 266 -24.43 -8.89 6.48
CA GLU A 266 -25.61 -8.69 7.34
C GLU A 266 -26.30 -7.34 7.07
N GLU A 267 -25.51 -6.25 6.96
CA GLU A 267 -26.07 -4.93 6.63
C GLU A 267 -26.67 -4.90 5.23
N TYR A 268 -26.03 -5.57 4.26
CA TYR A 268 -26.56 -5.71 2.91
C TYR A 268 -27.93 -6.44 2.91
N GLU A 269 -28.07 -7.52 3.67
CA GLU A 269 -29.36 -8.25 3.76
C GLU A 269 -30.44 -7.40 4.45
N ASN A 270 -30.08 -6.66 5.50
CA ASN A 270 -31.01 -5.87 6.30
C ASN A 270 -31.41 -4.55 5.62
N LEU A 271 -30.47 -3.91 4.89
CA LEU A 271 -30.61 -2.56 4.34
C LEU A 271 -30.43 -2.50 2.81
N TYR A 272 -30.65 -3.63 2.12
CA TYR A 272 -30.49 -3.73 0.66
C TYR A 272 -31.16 -2.60 -0.11
N TRP A 273 -32.31 -2.12 0.36
CA TRP A 273 -33.07 -1.06 -0.28
C TRP A 273 -32.32 0.29 -0.32
N GLU A 274 -31.35 0.51 0.55
CA GLU A 274 -30.52 1.73 0.54
C GLU A 274 -29.43 1.67 -0.54
N VAL A 275 -28.85 0.48 -0.75
CA VAL A 275 -27.66 0.30 -1.59
C VAL A 275 -27.91 -0.40 -2.91
N LYS A 276 -29.16 -0.84 -3.17
CA LYS A 276 -29.53 -1.67 -4.33
C LYS A 276 -29.15 -1.10 -5.70
N ASP A 277 -28.97 0.19 -5.82
CA ASP A 277 -28.59 0.82 -7.09
C ASP A 277 -27.11 0.63 -7.40
N ASN A 278 -26.25 0.54 -6.38
CA ASN A 278 -24.81 0.42 -6.49
C ASN A 278 -24.27 -0.98 -6.17
N VAL A 279 -24.97 -1.75 -5.31
CA VAL A 279 -24.50 -3.05 -4.81
C VAL A 279 -25.45 -4.14 -5.28
N LYS A 280 -24.96 -5.09 -6.08
CA LYS A 280 -25.77 -6.13 -6.75
C LYS A 280 -25.55 -7.53 -6.19
N MET A 281 -24.52 -7.74 -5.37
CA MET A 281 -24.19 -9.00 -4.72
C MET A 281 -23.67 -8.72 -3.30
N LYS A 282 -23.48 -9.76 -2.50
CA LYS A 282 -22.97 -9.60 -1.14
C LYS A 282 -21.57 -8.97 -1.13
N PRO A 283 -21.26 -8.09 -0.18
CA PRO A 283 -19.92 -7.52 0.01
C PRO A 283 -18.79 -8.55 -0.01
N SER A 284 -18.99 -9.71 0.63
CA SER A 284 -18.00 -10.79 0.61
C SER A 284 -17.73 -11.38 -0.77
N GLU A 285 -18.70 -11.30 -1.70
CA GLU A 285 -18.53 -11.77 -3.08
C GLU A 285 -17.67 -10.81 -3.90
N TYR A 286 -17.80 -9.48 -3.69
CA TYR A 286 -16.90 -8.48 -4.29
C TYR A 286 -15.46 -8.70 -3.83
N PHE A 287 -15.27 -8.93 -2.52
CA PHE A 287 -13.94 -9.22 -2.01
C PHE A 287 -13.33 -10.43 -2.73
N ARG A 288 -14.02 -11.56 -2.75
CA ARG A 288 -13.52 -12.79 -3.37
C ARG A 288 -13.26 -12.63 -4.87
N ARG A 289 -14.01 -11.78 -5.55
CA ARG A 289 -13.88 -11.56 -7.00
C ARG A 289 -12.61 -10.81 -7.37
N GLN A 290 -12.29 -9.73 -6.66
CA GLN A 290 -11.33 -8.74 -7.15
C GLN A 290 -10.51 -8.00 -6.09
N CYS A 291 -10.72 -8.26 -4.81
CA CYS A 291 -9.95 -7.68 -3.73
C CYS A 291 -8.88 -8.65 -3.24
N PHE A 292 -7.79 -8.10 -2.70
CA PHE A 292 -6.70 -8.84 -2.10
C PHE A 292 -6.35 -8.20 -0.75
N ILE A 293 -5.77 -9.00 0.15
CA ILE A 293 -5.36 -8.51 1.46
C ILE A 293 -4.02 -9.12 1.84
N GLU A 294 -3.18 -8.32 2.44
CA GLU A 294 -1.92 -8.77 2.99
C GLU A 294 -2.12 -9.47 4.33
N ILE A 295 -1.39 -10.57 4.52
CA ILE A 295 -1.34 -11.31 5.78
C ILE A 295 -0.09 -10.93 6.57
N GLU A 296 -0.20 -11.01 7.90
CA GLU A 296 0.96 -11.10 8.76
C GLU A 296 1.23 -12.59 9.09
N PRO A 297 2.43 -13.14 8.81
CA PRO A 297 2.72 -14.54 9.09
C PRO A 297 2.50 -14.92 10.57
N SER A 298 2.63 -13.96 11.47
CA SER A 298 2.43 -14.12 12.92
C SER A 298 0.97 -14.12 13.37
N GLU A 299 -0.01 -13.87 12.50
CA GLU A 299 -1.43 -13.84 12.88
C GLU A 299 -1.90 -15.22 13.40
N PRO A 300 -2.47 -15.27 14.60
CA PRO A 300 -2.76 -16.56 15.26
C PRO A 300 -3.93 -17.34 14.60
N TYR A 301 -4.80 -16.65 13.84
CA TYR A 301 -6.05 -17.21 13.32
C TYR A 301 -6.04 -17.44 11.80
N LEU A 302 -4.86 -17.47 11.14
CA LEU A 302 -4.77 -17.62 9.67
C LEU A 302 -5.53 -18.84 9.14
N THR A 303 -5.49 -19.99 9.84
CA THR A 303 -6.22 -21.18 9.41
C THR A 303 -7.74 -20.90 9.34
N GLN A 304 -8.31 -20.30 10.38
CA GLN A 304 -9.74 -19.98 10.45
C GLN A 304 -10.14 -18.90 9.44
N ILE A 305 -9.25 -17.93 9.21
CA ILE A 305 -9.46 -16.90 8.20
C ILE A 305 -9.54 -17.55 6.82
N ILE A 306 -8.59 -18.43 6.48
CA ILE A 306 -8.54 -19.15 5.22
C ILE A 306 -9.76 -20.08 5.04
N GLU A 307 -10.20 -20.75 6.09
CA GLU A 307 -11.42 -21.56 6.07
C GLU A 307 -12.66 -20.73 5.73
N TYR A 308 -12.74 -19.48 6.19
CA TYR A 308 -13.88 -18.60 5.96
C TYR A 308 -13.79 -17.84 4.61
N VAL A 309 -12.64 -17.25 4.31
CA VAL A 309 -12.44 -16.35 3.17
C VAL A 309 -11.94 -17.09 1.93
N GLY A 310 -11.15 -18.15 2.10
CA GLY A 310 -10.37 -18.80 1.06
C GLY A 310 -8.92 -18.31 1.07
N SER A 311 -8.06 -19.00 0.32
CA SER A 311 -6.63 -18.64 0.20
C SER A 311 -6.29 -17.84 -1.06
N ASP A 312 -7.26 -17.61 -1.95
CA ASP A 312 -6.97 -17.08 -3.30
C ASP A 312 -6.74 -15.57 -3.34
N ASN A 313 -7.05 -14.86 -2.25
CA ASN A 313 -7.00 -13.39 -2.20
C ASN A 313 -5.98 -12.88 -1.16
N LEU A 314 -5.11 -13.74 -0.65
CA LEU A 314 -4.13 -13.41 0.38
C LEU A 314 -2.77 -13.12 -0.27
N LEU A 315 -2.11 -12.07 0.18
CA LEU A 315 -0.79 -11.62 -0.26
C LEU A 315 0.20 -11.69 0.89
N PHE A 316 1.47 -11.77 0.57
CA PHE A 316 2.59 -11.60 1.49
C PHE A 316 3.31 -10.29 1.17
N GLY A 317 3.54 -9.47 2.19
CA GLY A 317 4.43 -8.33 2.17
C GLY A 317 5.46 -8.44 3.30
N SER A 318 6.64 -7.89 3.07
CA SER A 318 7.69 -7.90 4.09
C SER A 318 7.73 -6.63 4.92
N ASP A 319 7.13 -5.57 4.43
CA ASP A 319 7.25 -4.21 4.96
C ASP A 319 8.72 -3.76 5.11
N TYR A 320 9.66 -4.41 4.37
CA TYR A 320 11.07 -4.01 4.38
C TYR A 320 11.22 -2.57 3.86
N PRO A 321 11.98 -1.67 4.48
CA PRO A 321 12.83 -1.85 5.66
C PRO A 321 12.27 -1.14 6.92
N HIS A 322 10.97 -1.08 7.09
CA HIS A 322 10.34 -0.40 8.22
C HIS A 322 10.69 -1.03 9.57
N MET A 323 10.35 -0.34 10.67
CA MET A 323 10.67 -0.80 12.02
C MET A 323 9.86 -2.01 12.46
N ASP A 324 8.73 -2.24 11.81
CA ASP A 324 7.78 -3.33 12.06
C ASP A 324 8.22 -4.60 11.28
N HIS A 325 9.10 -4.43 10.27
CA HIS A 325 9.69 -5.53 9.53
C HIS A 325 10.57 -6.42 10.43
N LYS A 326 10.35 -7.72 10.34
CA LYS A 326 11.20 -8.72 10.97
C LYS A 326 12.17 -9.32 9.95
N PRO A 327 13.47 -9.41 10.26
CA PRO A 327 14.45 -9.95 9.30
C PRO A 327 14.16 -11.38 8.83
N ASP A 328 13.41 -12.17 9.61
CA ASP A 328 13.02 -13.55 9.35
C ASP A 328 11.57 -13.72 8.86
N VAL A 329 10.89 -12.63 8.51
CA VAL A 329 9.47 -12.65 8.12
C VAL A 329 9.20 -13.56 6.91
N VAL A 330 10.12 -13.65 5.96
CA VAL A 330 10.02 -14.55 4.80
C VAL A 330 10.13 -16.01 5.23
N GLU A 331 11.02 -16.30 6.17
CA GLU A 331 11.18 -17.65 6.76
C GLU A 331 9.91 -18.03 7.56
N GLU A 332 9.34 -17.09 8.33
CA GLU A 332 8.06 -17.26 9.03
C GLU A 332 6.94 -17.57 8.02
N ALA A 333 6.86 -16.84 6.91
CA ALA A 333 5.84 -17.06 5.87
C ALA A 333 5.99 -18.45 5.21
N VAL A 334 7.20 -18.88 4.89
CA VAL A 334 7.46 -20.22 4.35
C VAL A 334 7.13 -21.30 5.38
N ALA A 335 7.44 -21.09 6.68
CA ALA A 335 7.14 -22.02 7.74
C ALA A 335 5.63 -22.27 7.94
N LEU A 336 4.77 -21.37 7.47
CA LEU A 336 3.31 -21.59 7.46
C LEU A 336 2.91 -22.86 6.71
N GLN A 337 3.77 -23.43 5.84
CA GLN A 337 3.47 -24.68 5.15
C GLN A 337 3.16 -25.86 6.09
N GLU A 338 3.74 -25.87 7.28
CA GLU A 338 3.47 -26.90 8.30
C GLU A 338 2.02 -26.85 8.79
N LYS A 339 1.42 -25.67 8.79
CA LYS A 339 0.08 -25.39 9.32
C LYS A 339 -0.98 -25.30 8.22
N LEU A 340 -0.66 -24.67 7.09
CA LEU A 340 -1.60 -24.34 6.02
C LEU A 340 -1.47 -25.27 4.80
N GLY A 341 -0.36 -26.00 4.69
CA GLY A 341 -0.02 -26.79 3.51
C GLY A 341 0.73 -26.01 2.43
N ALA A 342 1.54 -26.72 1.64
CA ALA A 342 2.43 -26.12 0.65
C ALA A 342 1.70 -25.36 -0.47
N ASP A 343 0.55 -25.85 -0.91
CA ASP A 343 -0.23 -25.21 -1.98
C ASP A 343 -0.79 -23.83 -1.56
N VAL A 344 -1.23 -23.69 -0.30
CA VAL A 344 -1.72 -22.42 0.25
C VAL A 344 -0.58 -21.41 0.34
N VAL A 345 0.57 -21.85 0.86
CA VAL A 345 1.75 -20.97 0.96
C VAL A 345 2.26 -20.54 -0.40
N ARG A 346 2.29 -21.44 -1.39
CA ARG A 346 2.64 -21.06 -2.77
C ARG A 346 1.69 -20.00 -3.33
N LYS A 347 0.37 -20.14 -3.08
CA LYS A 347 -0.61 -19.12 -3.50
C LYS A 347 -0.29 -17.76 -2.89
N ILE A 348 -0.06 -17.70 -1.58
CA ILE A 348 0.22 -16.45 -0.86
C ILE A 348 1.52 -15.80 -1.34
N LEU A 349 2.57 -16.61 -1.53
CA LEU A 349 3.90 -16.11 -1.88
C LEU A 349 4.09 -15.83 -3.37
N TRP A 350 3.29 -16.45 -4.25
CA TRP A 350 3.51 -16.33 -5.70
C TRP A 350 2.23 -16.18 -6.53
N ASP A 351 1.33 -17.18 -6.49
CA ASP A 351 0.21 -17.23 -7.46
C ASP A 351 -0.74 -16.02 -7.30
N ASN A 352 -1.06 -15.62 -6.08
CA ASN A 352 -1.93 -14.49 -5.80
C ASN A 352 -1.27 -13.13 -6.10
N PRO A 353 -0.01 -12.85 -5.72
CA PRO A 353 0.69 -11.66 -6.17
C PRO A 353 0.80 -11.55 -7.70
N VAL A 354 1.09 -12.66 -8.41
CA VAL A 354 1.07 -12.71 -9.88
C VAL A 354 -0.29 -12.27 -10.41
N ARG A 355 -1.38 -12.78 -9.83
CA ARG A 355 -2.74 -12.41 -10.23
C ARG A 355 -3.08 -10.98 -9.86
N PHE A 356 -2.72 -10.54 -8.65
CA PHE A 356 -2.97 -9.18 -8.19
C PHE A 356 -2.29 -8.13 -9.08
N TYR A 357 -1.02 -8.30 -9.35
CA TYR A 357 -0.26 -7.37 -10.19
C TYR A 357 -0.42 -7.60 -11.71
N GLY A 358 -1.15 -8.65 -12.11
CA GLY A 358 -1.35 -8.95 -13.53
C GLY A 358 -0.04 -9.24 -14.25
N LEU A 359 0.84 -9.97 -13.61
CA LEU A 359 2.09 -10.40 -14.22
C LEU A 359 1.76 -11.51 -15.23
N GLU A 360 2.23 -11.35 -16.46
CA GLU A 360 2.24 -12.44 -17.42
C GLU A 360 3.18 -13.53 -16.89
N SER A 361 2.92 -14.79 -17.21
CA SER A 361 3.73 -15.92 -16.73
C SER A 361 5.22 -15.64 -16.92
N ILE A 362 5.89 -15.42 -15.79
CA ILE A 362 7.33 -15.16 -15.68
C ILE A 362 8.07 -16.49 -15.77
#